data_27ef4d6bbd149a431f695287adc7d1a2
#
_entry.id   27ef4d6bbd149a431f695287adc7d1a2
#
_cell.length_a   1.000
_cell.length_b   1.000
_cell.length_c   1.000
_cell.angle_alpha   90.00
_cell.angle_beta   90.00
_cell.angle_gamma   90.00
#
_symmetry.space_group_name_H-M   'P 1'
#
loop_
_entity.id
_entity.type
_entity.pdbx_description
1 polymer ?
#
loop_
_entity_poly.entity_id
_entity_poly.type
_entity_poly.pdbx_seq_one_letter_code
_entity_poly.pdbx_strand_id
1 'polypeptide(L)'
;MESKNKKSAFKSYIISVNVEKILFITFFILFSSLVITQIVLIATGLEKGLSTNSAIEGLPLKKEEFLYKEGELVLELLSEYKGQGHDVKILVNGEEVDDFSFRKVSLKIKNGDVVEIDATNISNNIDVMIKSKSSNVIIDDLSKKYSIKSEVIKIIKVKIE
;
A
#
# COMPACT_ATOMS: atom_id res chain seq x y z
N MET A 1 -73.08 -24.19 -23.91
CA MET A 1 -72.03 -23.19 -23.63
C MET A 1 -70.72 -23.79 -23.11
N GLU A 2 -70.70 -24.99 -22.59
CA GLU A 2 -69.55 -25.66 -21.97
C GLU A 2 -68.47 -26.15 -22.96
N SER A 3 -68.85 -26.55 -24.17
CA SER A 3 -67.93 -27.11 -25.17
C SER A 3 -66.87 -26.12 -25.71
N LYS A 4 -67.20 -24.83 -25.79
CA LYS A 4 -66.28 -23.78 -26.25
C LYS A 4 -65.17 -23.47 -25.25
N ASN A 5 -65.42 -23.59 -23.93
CA ASN A 5 -64.49 -23.31 -22.88
C ASN A 5 -63.42 -24.39 -22.73
N LYS A 6 -63.75 -25.64 -22.91
CA LYS A 6 -62.82 -26.75 -22.92
C LYS A 6 -61.80 -26.70 -24.07
N LYS A 7 -62.23 -26.30 -25.27
CA LYS A 7 -61.34 -26.12 -26.44
C LYS A 7 -60.38 -24.98 -26.28
N SER A 8 -60.77 -23.89 -25.61
CA SER A 8 -59.92 -22.73 -25.31
C SER A 8 -58.84 -23.10 -24.27
N ALA A 9 -59.23 -23.76 -23.20
CA ALA A 9 -58.28 -24.21 -22.15
C ALA A 9 -57.26 -25.23 -22.67
N PHE A 10 -57.70 -26.18 -23.52
CA PHE A 10 -56.79 -27.16 -24.11
C PHE A 10 -55.82 -26.50 -25.12
N LYS A 11 -56.23 -25.51 -25.88
CA LYS A 11 -55.39 -24.77 -26.81
C LYS A 11 -54.34 -23.92 -26.06
N SER A 12 -54.72 -23.29 -24.95
CA SER A 12 -53.78 -22.54 -24.11
C SER A 12 -52.74 -23.43 -23.45
N TYR A 13 -53.13 -24.65 -23.01
CA TYR A 13 -52.22 -25.64 -22.46
C TYR A 13 -51.17 -26.14 -23.46
N ILE A 14 -51.61 -26.47 -24.70
CA ILE A 14 -50.71 -26.88 -25.79
C ILE A 14 -49.74 -25.77 -26.16
N ILE A 15 -50.15 -24.51 -26.16
CA ILE A 15 -49.31 -23.34 -26.45
C ILE A 15 -48.28 -23.18 -25.35
N SER A 16 -48.66 -23.28 -24.07
CA SER A 16 -47.75 -23.14 -22.93
C SER A 16 -46.65 -24.23 -22.90
N VAL A 17 -47.01 -25.51 -23.19
CA VAL A 17 -46.07 -26.64 -23.29
C VAL A 17 -45.09 -26.43 -24.43
N ASN A 18 -45.51 -25.88 -25.56
CA ASN A 18 -44.62 -25.61 -26.69
C ASN A 18 -43.67 -24.43 -26.40
N VAL A 19 -44.16 -23.36 -25.73
CA VAL A 19 -43.34 -22.26 -25.31
C VAL A 19 -42.25 -22.67 -24.32
N GLU A 20 -42.61 -23.52 -23.36
CA GLU A 20 -41.66 -24.06 -22.38
C GLU A 20 -40.56 -24.87 -23.05
N LYS A 21 -40.94 -25.78 -23.99
CA LYS A 21 -39.96 -26.54 -24.78
C LYS A 21 -39.05 -25.64 -25.63
N ILE A 22 -39.60 -24.64 -26.27
CA ILE A 22 -38.83 -23.68 -27.07
C ILE A 22 -37.85 -22.94 -26.17
N LEU A 23 -38.29 -22.48 -25.00
CA LEU A 23 -37.46 -21.77 -24.04
C LEU A 23 -36.31 -22.65 -23.53
N PHE A 24 -36.60 -23.94 -23.25
CA PHE A 24 -35.60 -24.91 -22.81
C PHE A 24 -34.55 -25.18 -23.90
N ILE A 25 -34.99 -25.35 -25.14
CA ILE A 25 -34.09 -25.54 -26.28
C ILE A 25 -33.23 -24.33 -26.52
N THR A 26 -33.80 -23.12 -26.47
CA THR A 26 -33.08 -21.88 -26.64
C THR A 26 -32.03 -21.69 -25.53
N PHE A 27 -32.40 -21.96 -24.28
CA PHE A 27 -31.47 -21.94 -23.15
C PHE A 27 -30.29 -22.91 -23.36
N PHE A 28 -30.59 -24.15 -23.80
CA PHE A 28 -29.56 -25.17 -24.01
C PHE A 28 -28.59 -24.79 -25.14
N ILE A 29 -29.08 -24.16 -26.20
CA ILE A 29 -28.26 -23.67 -27.31
C ILE A 29 -27.36 -22.56 -26.83
N LEU A 30 -27.87 -21.58 -26.09
CA LEU A 30 -27.09 -20.46 -25.54
C LEU A 30 -26.03 -20.93 -24.55
N PHE A 31 -26.40 -21.86 -23.66
CA PHE A 31 -25.47 -22.46 -22.71
C PHE A 31 -24.34 -23.24 -23.41
N SER A 32 -24.68 -24.04 -24.39
CA SER A 32 -23.69 -24.77 -25.17
C SER A 32 -22.75 -23.87 -25.95
N SER A 33 -23.27 -22.80 -26.51
CA SER A 33 -22.48 -21.76 -27.20
C SER A 33 -21.47 -21.07 -26.24
N LEU A 34 -21.89 -20.79 -25.02
CA LEU A 34 -21.03 -20.18 -24.01
C LEU A 34 -19.89 -21.14 -23.61
N VAL A 35 -20.21 -22.44 -23.38
CA VAL A 35 -19.20 -23.45 -23.06
C VAL A 35 -18.19 -23.62 -24.19
N ILE A 36 -18.68 -23.71 -25.45
CA ILE A 36 -17.79 -23.80 -26.62
C ILE A 36 -16.87 -22.60 -26.71
N THR A 37 -17.39 -21.38 -26.48
CA THR A 37 -16.58 -20.15 -26.51
C THR A 37 -15.48 -20.19 -25.45
N GLN A 38 -15.78 -20.67 -24.23
CA GLN A 38 -14.79 -20.81 -23.17
C GLN A 38 -13.68 -21.82 -23.55
N ILE A 39 -14.07 -22.98 -24.11
CA ILE A 39 -13.10 -23.99 -24.57
C ILE A 39 -12.20 -23.41 -25.67
N VAL A 40 -12.74 -22.66 -26.62
CA VAL A 40 -11.97 -22.03 -27.69
C VAL A 40 -10.99 -20.97 -27.12
N LEU A 41 -11.44 -20.16 -26.18
CA LEU A 41 -10.58 -19.17 -25.51
C LEU A 41 -9.40 -19.83 -24.80
N ILE A 42 -9.64 -20.91 -24.06
CA ILE A 42 -8.60 -21.68 -23.39
C ILE A 42 -7.66 -22.33 -24.41
N ALA A 43 -8.19 -22.98 -25.43
CA ALA A 43 -7.41 -23.69 -26.44
C ALA A 43 -6.55 -22.76 -27.32
N THR A 44 -7.03 -21.55 -27.60
CA THR A 44 -6.30 -20.55 -28.39
C THR A 44 -5.30 -19.73 -27.57
N GLY A 45 -5.29 -19.90 -26.25
CA GLY A 45 -4.42 -19.12 -25.36
C GLY A 45 -4.75 -17.62 -25.33
N LEU A 46 -5.90 -17.23 -25.87
CA LEU A 46 -6.39 -15.83 -25.82
C LEU A 46 -6.65 -15.36 -24.38
N GLU A 47 -6.81 -16.28 -23.41
CA GLU A 47 -6.78 -15.92 -21.99
C GLU A 47 -5.46 -15.21 -21.60
N LYS A 48 -4.35 -15.58 -22.23
CA LYS A 48 -3.06 -14.88 -22.01
C LYS A 48 -3.01 -13.47 -22.62
N GLY A 49 -3.94 -13.16 -23.50
CA GLY A 49 -4.10 -11.81 -24.08
C GLY A 49 -5.03 -10.91 -23.27
N LEU A 50 -5.91 -11.52 -22.44
CA LEU A 50 -6.80 -10.83 -21.49
C LEU A 50 -6.25 -10.86 -20.07
N SER A 51 -5.40 -11.83 -19.71
CA SER A 51 -4.56 -11.71 -18.53
C SER A 51 -3.55 -10.62 -18.85
N THR A 52 -3.73 -9.50 -18.20
CA THR A 52 -2.83 -8.35 -18.07
C THR A 52 -1.50 -8.59 -18.77
N ASN A 53 -1.27 -7.87 -19.85
CA ASN A 53 0.04 -7.76 -20.44
C ASN A 53 1.03 -7.61 -19.28
N SER A 54 1.85 -8.61 -19.03
CA SER A 54 2.95 -8.51 -18.03
C SER A 54 3.93 -7.39 -18.38
N ALA A 55 3.76 -6.76 -19.54
CA ALA A 55 4.38 -5.50 -19.93
C ALA A 55 3.65 -4.26 -19.34
N ILE A 56 2.43 -4.44 -18.76
CA ILE A 56 1.68 -3.39 -18.04
C ILE A 56 1.72 -3.63 -16.53
N GLU A 57 1.88 -4.86 -16.07
CA GLU A 57 2.48 -5.12 -14.76
C GLU A 57 3.93 -4.68 -14.90
N GLY A 58 4.17 -3.42 -14.53
CA GLY A 58 5.45 -2.78 -14.70
C GLY A 58 6.55 -3.76 -14.33
N LEU A 59 7.54 -3.90 -15.20
CA LEU A 59 8.84 -4.43 -14.80
C LEU A 59 9.07 -3.89 -13.40
N PRO A 60 9.32 -4.72 -12.36
CA PRO A 60 9.65 -4.22 -11.05
C PRO A 60 10.71 -3.16 -11.30
N LEU A 61 10.33 -1.93 -11.02
CA LEU A 61 11.22 -0.81 -11.23
C LEU A 61 12.49 -1.20 -10.50
N LYS A 62 13.63 -1.24 -11.16
CA LYS A 62 14.94 -1.38 -10.49
C LYS A 62 15.09 -0.38 -9.34
N LYS A 63 14.18 0.58 -9.24
CA LYS A 63 13.98 1.50 -8.13
C LYS A 63 13.33 0.88 -6.88
N GLU A 64 12.64 -0.27 -6.96
CA GLU A 64 12.06 -0.88 -5.76
C GLU A 64 13.13 -1.48 -4.85
N GLU A 65 14.21 -2.03 -5.39
CA GLU A 65 15.39 -2.40 -4.60
C GLU A 65 15.95 -1.21 -3.82
N PHE A 66 15.83 -0.01 -4.39
CA PHE A 66 16.27 1.24 -3.76
C PHE A 66 15.34 1.68 -2.61
N LEU A 67 14.06 1.32 -2.65
CA LEU A 67 13.06 1.63 -1.62
C LEU A 67 13.21 0.73 -0.38
N TYR A 68 13.80 -0.45 -0.54
CA TYR A 68 14.00 -1.41 0.56
C TYR A 68 15.39 -1.36 1.19
N LYS A 69 16.28 -0.48 0.70
CA LYS A 69 17.58 -0.30 1.37
C LYS A 69 17.34 0.33 2.73
N GLU A 70 17.78 -0.38 3.76
CA GLU A 70 17.72 0.06 5.15
C GLU A 70 19.08 0.56 5.59
N GLY A 71 19.07 1.56 6.44
CA GLY A 71 20.23 2.09 7.10
C GLY A 71 19.97 2.30 8.59
N GLU A 72 21.01 2.64 9.31
CA GLU A 72 20.94 2.97 10.73
C GLU A 72 21.44 4.40 10.96
N LEU A 73 20.76 5.13 11.82
CA LEU A 73 21.07 6.48 12.22
C LEU A 73 21.05 6.56 13.74
N VAL A 74 22.12 7.09 14.35
CA VAL A 74 22.16 7.34 15.78
C VAL A 74 22.08 8.83 16.04
N LEU A 75 21.04 9.23 16.77
CA LEU A 75 20.88 10.60 17.27
C LEU A 75 21.41 10.71 18.70
N GLU A 76 22.00 11.84 19.03
CA GLU A 76 22.47 12.16 20.38
C GLU A 76 21.90 13.49 20.85
N LEU A 77 21.27 13.50 22.03
CA LEU A 77 20.86 14.69 22.74
C LEU A 77 22.06 15.26 23.51
N LEU A 78 22.52 16.46 23.16
CA LEU A 78 23.72 17.09 23.75
C LEU A 78 23.41 17.84 25.04
N SER A 79 22.20 18.38 25.16
CA SER A 79 21.80 19.15 26.33
C SER A 79 21.69 18.25 27.55
N GLU A 80 22.16 18.68 28.71
CA GLU A 80 21.89 18.04 29.99
C GLU A 80 20.42 18.23 30.37
N TYR A 81 19.59 17.38 29.80
CA TYR A 81 18.17 17.41 30.05
C TYR A 81 17.85 16.50 31.23
N LYS A 82 17.70 17.09 32.41
CA LYS A 82 17.40 16.36 33.64
C LYS A 82 15.93 15.89 33.64
N GLY A 83 15.71 14.68 33.18
CA GLY A 83 14.49 13.91 33.50
C GLY A 83 13.29 14.08 32.57
N GLN A 84 13.38 14.80 31.44
CA GLN A 84 12.27 15.00 30.51
C GLN A 84 12.58 14.59 29.08
N GLY A 85 13.48 13.65 28.89
CA GLY A 85 13.82 13.11 27.55
C GLY A 85 12.63 12.51 26.81
N HIS A 86 11.65 12.00 27.55
CA HIS A 86 10.38 11.52 26.98
C HIS A 86 9.56 12.59 26.26
N ASP A 87 9.75 13.88 26.60
CA ASP A 87 9.04 14.97 25.98
C ASP A 87 9.68 15.38 24.64
N VAL A 88 10.87 14.86 24.34
CA VAL A 88 11.56 15.03 23.07
C VAL A 88 11.32 13.79 22.21
N LYS A 89 10.42 13.89 21.26
CA LYS A 89 10.01 12.77 20.43
C LYS A 89 10.78 12.76 19.11
N ILE A 90 11.01 11.57 18.61
CA ILE A 90 11.61 11.33 17.30
C ILE A 90 10.54 10.86 16.34
N LEU A 91 10.38 11.59 15.25
CA LEU A 91 9.40 11.25 14.22
C LEU A 91 10.12 10.76 12.97
N VAL A 92 9.55 9.77 12.33
CA VAL A 92 9.92 9.34 10.98
C VAL A 92 8.69 9.44 10.09
N ASN A 93 8.77 10.26 9.06
CA ASN A 93 7.66 10.57 8.16
C ASN A 93 6.41 11.12 8.90
N GLY A 94 6.63 11.86 10.02
CA GLY A 94 5.57 12.43 10.84
C GLY A 94 4.97 11.48 11.89
N GLU A 95 5.41 10.21 11.94
CA GLU A 95 4.98 9.23 12.94
C GLU A 95 6.02 9.12 14.06
N GLU A 96 5.56 9.12 15.32
CA GLU A 96 6.42 8.93 16.50
C GLU A 96 6.95 7.49 16.52
N VAL A 97 8.27 7.35 16.48
CA VAL A 97 8.96 6.05 16.48
C VAL A 97 9.76 5.81 17.75
N ASP A 98 10.23 6.87 18.42
CA ASP A 98 11.04 6.79 19.64
C ASP A 98 11.08 8.14 20.36
N ASP A 99 11.73 8.19 21.52
CA ASP A 99 11.98 9.40 22.32
C ASP A 99 13.42 9.42 22.87
N PHE A 100 13.83 10.54 23.45
CA PHE A 100 15.14 10.66 24.12
C PHE A 100 15.10 10.26 25.60
N SER A 101 14.40 9.17 25.95
CA SER A 101 14.52 8.53 27.28
C SER A 101 15.97 8.18 27.59
N PHE A 102 16.74 7.89 26.54
CA PHE A 102 18.19 7.73 26.59
C PHE A 102 18.87 8.84 25.80
N ARG A 103 20.07 9.21 26.23
CA ARG A 103 20.86 10.25 25.55
C ARG A 103 21.13 9.95 24.08
N LYS A 104 21.21 8.66 23.72
CA LYS A 104 21.45 8.20 22.36
C LYS A 104 20.34 7.25 21.95
N VAL A 105 19.81 7.47 20.75
CA VAL A 105 18.75 6.65 20.16
C VAL A 105 19.20 6.19 18.78
N SER A 106 19.05 4.89 18.52
CA SER A 106 19.34 4.28 17.22
C SER A 106 18.06 4.03 16.45
N LEU A 107 18.00 4.53 15.23
CA LEU A 107 16.84 4.43 14.35
C LEU A 107 17.17 3.58 13.12
N LYS A 108 16.29 2.66 12.78
CA LYS A 108 16.27 2.02 11.47
C LYS A 108 15.51 2.92 10.51
N ILE A 109 16.14 3.26 9.40
CA ILE A 109 15.63 4.22 8.41
C ILE A 109 15.73 3.63 7.02
N LYS A 110 14.84 4.10 6.13
CA LYS A 110 14.78 3.70 4.72
C LYS A 110 15.13 4.87 3.82
N ASN A 111 15.47 4.56 2.58
CA ASN A 111 15.71 5.60 1.58
C ASN A 111 14.44 6.45 1.36
N GLY A 112 14.61 7.77 1.49
CA GLY A 112 13.53 8.75 1.34
C GLY A 112 12.84 9.14 2.64
N ASP A 113 13.08 8.44 3.76
CA ASP A 113 12.51 8.80 5.05
C ASP A 113 12.91 10.21 5.48
N VAL A 114 12.01 10.87 6.17
CA VAL A 114 12.22 12.18 6.79
C VAL A 114 12.27 11.99 8.29
N VAL A 115 13.41 12.29 8.89
CA VAL A 115 13.60 12.24 10.35
C VAL A 115 13.43 13.64 10.91
N GLU A 116 12.56 13.76 11.91
CA GLU A 116 12.20 15.01 12.57
C GLU A 116 12.29 14.84 14.08
N ILE A 117 12.50 15.94 14.79
CA ILE A 117 12.47 15.98 16.26
C ILE A 117 11.35 16.92 16.67
N ASP A 118 10.45 16.40 17.49
CA ASP A 118 9.37 17.15 18.11
C ASP A 118 9.76 17.51 19.56
N ALA A 119 9.97 18.81 19.78
CA ALA A 119 10.24 19.40 21.08
C ALA A 119 9.13 20.39 21.50
N THR A 120 7.92 20.25 20.96
CA THR A 120 6.82 21.20 21.22
C THR A 120 6.44 21.27 22.70
N ASN A 121 6.62 20.19 23.45
CA ASN A 121 6.35 20.12 24.88
C ASN A 121 7.47 20.67 25.76
N ILE A 122 8.56 21.18 25.15
CA ILE A 122 9.77 21.65 25.85
C ILE A 122 9.91 23.14 25.75
N SER A 123 9.99 23.81 26.89
CA SER A 123 10.19 25.26 26.95
C SER A 123 11.66 25.68 26.81
N ASN A 124 12.57 24.78 27.12
CA ASN A 124 14.02 25.05 27.08
C ASN A 124 14.58 24.73 25.69
N ASN A 125 15.69 25.38 25.37
CA ASN A 125 16.44 25.06 24.17
C ASN A 125 17.18 23.72 24.35
N ILE A 126 17.04 22.82 23.38
CA ILE A 126 17.74 21.53 23.35
C ILE A 126 18.59 21.43 22.10
N ASP A 127 19.73 20.79 22.23
CA ASP A 127 20.65 20.55 21.12
C ASP A 127 20.70 19.05 20.80
N VAL A 128 20.44 18.70 19.55
CA VAL A 128 20.49 17.35 19.02
C VAL A 128 21.50 17.29 17.88
N MET A 129 22.22 16.19 17.76
CA MET A 129 23.11 15.91 16.62
C MET A 129 22.99 14.49 16.11
N ILE A 130 23.40 14.28 14.87
CA ILE A 130 23.60 12.93 14.32
C ILE A 130 24.98 12.47 14.79
N LYS A 131 25.00 11.43 15.64
CA LYS A 131 26.24 10.90 16.20
C LYS A 131 26.97 9.95 15.27
N SER A 132 26.22 9.05 14.64
CA SER A 132 26.76 8.09 13.68
C SER A 132 25.69 7.62 12.70
N LYS A 133 26.14 7.01 11.63
CA LYS A 133 25.30 6.45 10.58
C LYS A 133 25.90 5.16 10.05
N SER A 134 25.11 4.30 9.45
CA SER A 134 25.61 3.17 8.66
C SER A 134 26.33 3.64 7.38
N SER A 135 27.21 2.83 6.84
CA SER A 135 28.07 3.20 5.71
C SER A 135 27.32 3.57 4.45
N ASN A 136 26.15 2.98 4.25
CA ASN A 136 25.28 3.17 3.10
C ASN A 136 24.39 4.44 3.17
N VAL A 137 24.30 5.09 4.34
CA VAL A 137 23.54 6.35 4.50
C VAL A 137 24.42 7.54 4.11
N ILE A 138 23.89 8.40 3.25
CA ILE A 138 24.59 9.63 2.82
C ILE A 138 24.13 10.79 3.68
N ILE A 139 25.05 11.45 4.33
CA ILE A 139 24.85 12.68 5.12
C ILE A 139 25.99 13.64 4.81
N ASP A 140 25.66 14.86 4.47
CA ASP A 140 26.63 15.89 4.08
C ASP A 140 27.48 16.37 5.25
N ASP A 141 26.88 16.52 6.45
CA ASP A 141 27.57 16.98 7.65
C ASP A 141 27.05 16.28 8.90
N LEU A 142 27.88 15.37 9.45
CA LEU A 142 27.60 14.67 10.72
C LEU A 142 27.80 15.56 11.96
N SER A 143 28.57 16.66 11.84
CA SER A 143 28.89 17.51 12.97
C SER A 143 27.85 18.60 13.22
N LYS A 144 26.82 18.68 12.36
CA LYS A 144 25.76 19.67 12.45
C LYS A 144 24.94 19.47 13.72
N LYS A 145 24.86 20.55 14.51
CA LYS A 145 24.00 20.63 15.69
C LYS A 145 22.68 21.30 15.31
N TYR A 146 21.61 20.74 15.83
CA TYR A 146 20.26 21.27 15.65
C TYR A 146 19.78 21.79 17.01
N SER A 147 19.58 23.10 17.11
CA SER A 147 19.09 23.74 18.32
C SER A 147 17.58 23.94 18.17
N ILE A 148 16.80 23.39 19.07
CA ILE A 148 15.35 23.24 18.95
C ILE A 148 14.69 23.83 20.20
N LYS A 149 13.62 24.64 20.01
CA LYS A 149 12.85 25.21 21.11
C LYS A 149 11.37 25.25 20.78
N SER A 150 10.59 24.44 21.48
CA SER A 150 9.11 24.40 21.37
C SER A 150 8.57 24.29 19.94
N GLU A 151 9.26 23.52 19.09
CA GLU A 151 8.90 23.33 17.70
C GLU A 151 9.24 21.93 17.20
N VAL A 152 8.72 21.58 16.04
CA VAL A 152 9.14 20.38 15.28
C VAL A 152 10.15 20.81 14.23
N ILE A 153 11.32 20.17 14.23
CA ILE A 153 12.37 20.48 13.26
C ILE A 153 12.76 19.25 12.45
N LYS A 154 12.90 19.43 11.16
CA LYS A 154 13.44 18.40 10.27
C LYS A 154 14.94 18.31 10.41
N ILE A 155 15.44 17.15 10.76
CA ILE A 155 16.87 16.85 10.88
C ILE A 155 17.45 16.46 9.52
N ILE A 156 16.85 15.48 8.85
CA ILE A 156 17.37 14.95 7.59
C ILE A 156 16.26 14.35 6.73
N LYS A 157 16.45 14.39 5.42
CA LYS A 157 15.82 13.45 4.48
C LYS A 157 16.84 12.42 4.09
N VAL A 158 16.57 11.16 4.42
CA VAL A 158 17.49 10.04 4.27
C VAL A 158 17.75 9.73 2.81
N LYS A 159 19.02 9.56 2.46
CA LYS A 159 19.47 9.06 1.17
C LYS A 159 20.40 7.87 1.40
N ILE A 160 20.11 6.74 0.74
CA ILE A 160 20.87 5.49 0.88
C ILE A 160 21.40 5.09 -0.49
N GLU A 161 22.67 4.69 -0.54
CA GLU A 161 23.32 4.14 -1.74
C GLU A 161 23.07 2.65 -1.92
#